data_b29cefc56e66f70267d73aefb4a2ff3b
#
_entry.id   b29cefc56e66f70267d73aefb4a2ff3b
#
_cell.length_a   1.000
_cell.length_b   1.000
_cell.length_c   1.000
_cell.angle_alpha   90.00
_cell.angle_beta   90.00
_cell.angle_gamma   90.00
#
_symmetry.space_group_name_H-M   'P 1'
#
loop_
_entity.id
_entity.type
_entity.pdbx_description
1 polymer ?
#
loop_
_entity_poly.entity_id
_entity_poly.type
_entity_poly.pdbx_seq_one_letter_code
_entity_poly.pdbx_strand_id
1 'polypeptide(L)' 'MEENKDLNRIKVMLAEKKRTNKWLAEQLGVNAATVSTWCTNSSQPSLDMLSKIAAALKVDYTELVRIKRIHGEEE' A
#
# COMPACT_ATOMS: atom_id res chain seq x y z
N MET A 1 -14.18 13.61 -10.75
CA MET A 1 -13.66 13.21 -10.55
C MET A 1 -13.54 12.73 -9.66
N GLU A 2 -13.38 12.31 -9.41
CA GLU A 2 -13.24 11.81 -8.47
C GLU A 2 -12.19 11.97 -7.92
N GLU A 3 -12.13 12.13 -6.84
CA GLU A 3 -11.00 12.26 -6.36
C GLU A 3 -10.34 11.08 -6.30
N ASN A 4 -9.14 11.07 -6.50
CA ASN A 4 -8.34 9.93 -6.50
C ASN A 4 -7.98 9.54 -5.12
N LYS A 5 -8.35 8.36 -4.73
CA LYS A 5 -8.03 7.86 -3.41
C LYS A 5 -6.93 6.85 -3.40
N ASP A 6 -6.25 6.68 -4.50
CA ASP A 6 -5.16 5.74 -4.59
C ASP A 6 -3.92 6.32 -3.95
N LEU A 7 -3.86 6.30 -2.64
CA LEU A 7 -2.71 6.83 -1.94
C LEU A 7 -1.62 5.79 -1.71
N ASN A 8 -1.95 4.53 -1.87
CA ASN A 8 -0.94 3.50 -1.73
C ASN A 8 -1.01 2.53 -2.90
N ARG A 9 0.06 1.78 -3.10
CA ARG A 9 0.15 0.82 -4.18
C ARG A 9 0.31 -0.59 -3.64
N ILE A 10 -0.27 -0.87 -2.48
CA ILE A 10 -0.10 -2.17 -1.84
C ILE A 10 -0.64 -3.28 -2.73
N LYS A 11 -1.81 -3.06 -3.32
CA LYS A 11 -2.40 -4.06 -4.19
C LYS A 11 -1.50 -4.38 -5.37
N VAL A 12 -0.92 -3.36 -5.97
CA VAL A 12 -0.03 -3.53 -7.11
C VAL A 12 1.22 -4.32 -6.68
N MET A 13 1.78 -3.96 -5.53
CA MET A 13 2.97 -4.62 -5.06
C MET A 13 2.70 -6.09 -4.72
N LEU A 14 1.55 -6.36 -4.12
CA LEU A 14 1.19 -7.74 -3.82
C LEU A 14 1.08 -8.55 -5.11
N ALA A 15 0.46 -7.96 -6.13
CA ALA A 15 0.33 -8.66 -7.41
C ALA A 15 1.68 -8.90 -8.04
N GLU A 16 2.56 -7.92 -7.99
CA GLU A 16 3.89 -8.07 -8.57
C GLU A 16 4.70 -9.12 -7.84
N LYS A 17 4.51 -9.24 -6.54
CA LYS A 17 5.24 -10.24 -5.76
C LYS A 17 4.50 -11.57 -5.69
N LYS A 18 3.32 -11.63 -6.31
CA LYS A 18 2.50 -12.83 -6.34
C LYS A 18 2.16 -13.29 -4.94
N ARG A 19 1.75 -12.33 -4.12
CA ARG A 19 1.34 -12.60 -2.74
C ARG A 19 -0.12 -12.18 -2.57
N THR A 20 -0.76 -12.74 -1.56
CA THR A 20 -2.16 -12.46 -1.30
C THR A 20 -2.32 -11.54 -0.11
N ASN A 21 -3.52 -10.97 0.04
CA ASN A 21 -3.85 -10.19 1.21
C ASN A 21 -3.68 -11.02 2.47
N LYS A 22 -4.11 -12.28 2.40
CA LYS A 22 -4.01 -13.16 3.55
C LYS A 22 -2.57 -13.37 3.95
N TRP A 23 -1.71 -13.57 2.98
CA TRP A 23 -0.29 -13.75 3.26
C TRP A 23 0.27 -12.51 3.98
N LEU A 24 -0.05 -11.34 3.47
CA LEU A 24 0.47 -10.12 4.06
C LEU A 24 -0.08 -9.93 5.48
N ALA A 25 -1.36 -10.21 5.66
CA ALA A 25 -1.97 -10.12 6.98
C ALA A 25 -1.24 -11.01 7.97
N GLU A 26 -0.88 -12.21 7.54
CA GLU A 26 -0.16 -13.14 8.41
C GLU A 26 1.23 -12.60 8.74
N GLN A 27 1.90 -11.99 7.76
CA GLN A 27 3.22 -11.44 8.01
C GLN A 27 3.17 -10.29 9.00
N LEU A 28 2.10 -9.53 8.99
CA LEU A 28 1.99 -8.35 9.83
C LEU A 28 1.26 -8.60 11.14
N GLY A 29 0.63 -9.75 11.26
CA GLY A 29 -0.16 -10.05 12.45
C GLY A 29 -1.44 -9.26 12.52
N VAL A 30 -2.04 -8.95 11.38
CA VAL A 30 -3.30 -8.22 11.34
C VAL A 30 -4.34 -9.03 10.60
N ASN A 31 -5.55 -8.54 10.60
CA ASN A 31 -6.66 -9.20 9.96
C ASN A 31 -6.59 -9.00 8.45
N ALA A 32 -6.93 -10.01 7.68
CA ALA A 32 -6.92 -9.89 6.23
C ALA A 32 -7.88 -8.83 5.73
N ALA A 33 -8.99 -8.62 6.45
CA ALA A 33 -9.92 -7.58 6.07
C ALA A 33 -9.28 -6.20 6.18
N THR A 34 -8.39 -6.02 7.15
CA THR A 34 -7.65 -4.77 7.29
C THR A 34 -6.75 -4.54 6.08
N VAL A 35 -6.05 -5.58 5.64
CA VAL A 35 -5.22 -5.46 4.45
C VAL A 35 -6.07 -5.13 3.24
N SER A 36 -7.25 -5.74 3.16
CA SER A 36 -8.14 -5.47 2.03
C SER A 36 -8.55 -4.00 1.97
N THR A 37 -8.80 -3.37 3.13
CA THR A 37 -9.16 -1.94 3.12
C THR A 37 -7.99 -1.09 2.66
N TRP A 38 -6.77 -1.51 2.93
CA TRP A 38 -5.61 -0.78 2.43
C TRP A 38 -5.48 -0.94 0.92
N CYS A 39 -5.73 -2.15 0.42
CA CYS A 39 -5.61 -2.41 -1.01
C CYS A 39 -6.64 -1.62 -1.82
N THR A 40 -7.82 -1.42 -1.26
CA THR A 40 -8.85 -0.66 -1.95
C THR A 40 -8.73 0.84 -1.65
N ASN A 41 -7.77 1.22 -0.84
CA ASN A 41 -7.57 2.60 -0.42
C ASN A 41 -8.77 3.16 0.35
N SER A 42 -9.55 2.26 0.95
CA SER A 42 -10.63 2.68 1.82
C SER A 42 -10.09 3.25 3.13
N SER A 43 -8.94 2.75 3.56
CA SER A 43 -8.23 3.34 4.68
C SER A 43 -6.75 3.15 4.40
N GLN A 44 -5.93 3.85 5.14
CA GLN A 44 -4.49 3.81 4.91
C GLN A 44 -3.77 3.26 6.13
N PRO A 45 -2.71 2.49 5.92
CA PRO A 45 -1.92 2.03 7.06
C PRO A 45 -1.12 3.20 7.64
N SER A 46 -0.73 3.07 8.90
CA SER A 46 0.13 4.07 9.52
C SER A 46 1.51 4.01 8.86
N LEU A 47 2.32 5.01 9.13
CA LEU A 47 3.68 5.01 8.61
C LEU A 47 4.48 3.82 9.14
N ASP A 48 4.26 3.50 10.42
CA ASP A 48 4.93 2.35 11.00
C ASP A 48 4.52 1.07 10.28
N MET A 49 3.23 0.94 10.00
CA MET A 49 2.74 -0.23 9.31
C MET A 49 3.25 -0.29 7.87
N LEU A 50 3.33 0.87 7.21
CA LEU A 50 3.87 0.91 5.84
C LEU A 50 5.32 0.41 5.84
N SER A 51 6.08 0.76 6.85
CA SER A 51 7.44 0.30 6.97
C SER A 51 7.49 -1.21 7.09
N LYS A 52 6.57 -1.79 7.86
CA LYS A 52 6.50 -3.22 8.02
C LYS A 52 6.07 -3.91 6.73
N ILE A 53 5.15 -3.30 5.99
CA ILE A 53 4.71 -3.84 4.72
C ILE A 53 5.87 -3.84 3.74
N ALA A 54 6.63 -2.75 3.70
CA ALA A 54 7.77 -2.67 2.80
C ALA A 54 8.77 -3.77 3.11
N ALA A 55 9.03 -4.00 4.39
CA ALA A 55 9.96 -5.04 4.79
C ALA A 55 9.44 -6.42 4.39
N ALA A 56 8.16 -6.67 4.58
CA ALA A 56 7.58 -7.97 4.26
C ALA A 56 7.63 -8.23 2.75
N LEU A 57 7.41 -7.20 1.95
CA LEU A 57 7.41 -7.35 0.50
C LEU A 57 8.79 -7.15 -0.09
N LYS A 58 9.75 -6.74 0.73
CA LYS A 58 11.12 -6.50 0.29
C LYS A 58 11.19 -5.46 -0.80
N VAL A 59 10.48 -4.36 -0.58
CA VAL A 59 10.49 -3.24 -1.52
C VAL A 59 10.81 -1.99 -0.73
N ASP A 60 11.16 -0.96 -1.47
CA ASP A 60 11.42 0.32 -0.85
C ASP A 60 10.08 0.90 -0.41
N TYR A 61 10.09 1.53 0.74
CA TYR A 61 8.90 2.19 1.26
C TYR A 61 8.28 3.13 0.23
N THR A 62 9.10 3.83 -0.55
CA THR A 62 8.59 4.76 -1.54
C THR A 62 7.82 4.05 -2.67
N GLU A 63 8.01 2.75 -2.83
CA GLU A 63 7.27 2.05 -3.85
C GLU A 63 5.86 1.72 -3.41
N LEU A 64 5.56 1.91 -2.13
CA LEU A 64 4.22 1.61 -1.63
C LEU A 64 3.30 2.81 -1.62
N VAL A 65 3.83 4.01 -1.70
CA VAL A 65 2.99 5.19 -1.64
C VAL A 65 2.87 5.82 -3.01
N ARG A 66 1.72 6.40 -3.25
CA ARG A 66 1.51 7.12 -4.49
C ARG A 66 1.51 8.58 -4.13
N ILE A 67 2.55 9.27 -4.53
CA ILE A 67 2.67 10.66 -4.21
C ILE A 67 2.01 11.49 -5.29
N LYS A 68 1.02 12.29 -4.90
CA LYS A 68 0.39 13.11 -5.84
C LYS A 68 1.27 14.27 -6.14
N ARG A 69 1.63 14.44 -7.37
CA ARG A 69 2.52 15.51 -7.75
C ARG A 69 1.77 16.79 -7.79
N ILE A 70 2.30 17.79 -7.24
CA ILE A 70 1.72 19.06 -7.30
C ILE A 70 2.05 19.59 -8.62
N HIS A 71 1.15 20.08 -9.22
CA HIS A 71 1.39 20.45 -10.46
C HIS A 71 2.30 21.47 -10.59
N GLY A 72 2.67 21.90 -11.28
CA GLY A 72 3.70 22.78 -11.38
C GLY A 72 4.98 22.17 -11.43
N GLU A 73 5.12 21.13 -10.91
CA GLU A 73 6.34 20.64 -10.96
C GLU A 73 6.45 19.82 -12.01
N GLU A 74 5.75 19.75 -12.56
CA GLU A 74 5.92 19.03 -13.48
C GLU A 74 6.33 19.47 -14.47
N GLU A 75 6.55 19.90 -14.36
CA GLU A 75 6.90 20.26 -14.89
C GLU A 75 7.16 20.29 -15.20
#